data_f0b319c33ded42fea36143ac982cd446
#
_entry.id   f0b319c33ded42fea36143ac982cd446
#
_cell.length_a   1.000
_cell.length_b   1.000
_cell.length_c   1.000
_cell.angle_alpha   90.00
_cell.angle_beta   90.00
_cell.angle_gamma   90.00
#
_symmetry.space_group_name_H-M   'P 1'
#
loop_
_entity.id
_entity.type
_entity.pdbx_description
1 polymer ?
#
loop_
_entity_poly.entity_id
_entity_poly.type
_entity_poly.pdbx_seq_one_letter_code
_entity_poly.pdbx_strand_id
1 'polypeptide(L)'
;MLTLPSGERLSIPNNIRLILEVDNLNFATPATVSRCGMVFFNENTISVEMNLERMMLTLEKKDLGGGGSTSTQILFLQNIRSMVSSDRTSSLVIDALDFALEEKHIMDASRGRSLHTLETLLLQGIGQTIAYDENHPDF
;
A
#
# COMPACT_ATOMS: atom_id res chain seq x y z
N MET A 1 15.10 0.79 -31.21
CA MET A 1 14.22 0.45 -32.34
C MET A 1 13.23 -0.60 -31.86
N LEU A 2 11.96 -0.37 -32.05
CA LEU A 2 10.84 -1.27 -31.69
C LEU A 2 10.27 -1.87 -32.98
N THR A 3 10.11 -3.20 -33.02
CA THR A 3 9.48 -3.88 -34.15
C THR A 3 8.08 -4.29 -33.72
N LEU A 4 7.07 -3.86 -34.47
CA LEU A 4 5.67 -4.21 -34.24
C LEU A 4 5.37 -5.60 -34.83
N PRO A 5 4.27 -6.26 -34.40
CA PRO A 5 3.82 -7.52 -34.98
C PRO A 5 3.54 -7.44 -36.50
N SER A 6 3.20 -6.23 -37.00
CA SER A 6 3.03 -5.92 -38.42
C SER A 6 4.32 -5.97 -39.23
N GLY A 7 5.49 -6.10 -38.58
CA GLY A 7 6.80 -6.03 -39.22
C GLY A 7 7.35 -4.58 -39.34
N GLU A 8 6.57 -3.59 -38.99
CA GLU A 8 6.99 -2.18 -38.99
C GLU A 8 8.03 -1.93 -37.91
N ARG A 9 9.05 -1.12 -38.24
CA ARG A 9 10.14 -0.78 -37.33
C ARG A 9 10.08 0.70 -36.95
N LEU A 10 9.82 0.95 -35.67
CA LEU A 10 9.77 2.31 -35.12
C LEU A 10 11.10 2.69 -34.46
N SER A 11 11.59 3.87 -34.77
CA SER A 11 12.75 4.45 -34.06
C SER A 11 12.28 5.04 -32.74
N ILE A 12 12.87 4.61 -31.63
CA ILE A 12 12.62 5.17 -30.29
C ILE A 12 13.65 6.29 -30.08
N PRO A 13 13.22 7.55 -29.93
CA PRO A 13 14.14 8.64 -29.65
C PRO A 13 14.75 8.51 -28.24
N ASN A 14 15.93 9.10 -28.05
CA ASN A 14 16.73 8.93 -26.83
C ASN A 14 16.09 9.51 -25.56
N ASN A 15 15.09 10.36 -25.71
CA ASN A 15 14.33 10.96 -24.60
C ASN A 15 13.18 10.08 -24.10
N ILE A 16 12.91 8.94 -24.73
CA ILE A 16 11.89 8.00 -24.32
C ILE A 16 12.53 6.84 -23.56
N ARG A 17 11.92 6.47 -22.44
CA ARG A 17 12.21 5.25 -21.68
C ARG A 17 10.94 4.42 -21.59
N LEU A 18 11.09 3.11 -21.78
CA LEU A 18 10.00 2.15 -21.68
C LEU A 18 10.14 1.37 -20.37
N ILE A 19 9.07 1.38 -19.59
CA ILE A 19 8.93 0.53 -18.40
C ILE A 19 7.73 -0.36 -18.68
N LEU A 20 7.93 -1.66 -18.54
CA LEU A 20 6.91 -2.68 -18.79
C LEU A 20 6.66 -3.42 -17.47
N GLU A 21 5.41 -3.55 -17.10
CA GLU A 21 4.99 -4.36 -15.96
C GLU A 21 4.31 -5.61 -16.50
N VAL A 22 4.75 -6.77 -16.05
CA VAL A 22 4.23 -8.06 -16.46
C VAL A 22 4.12 -8.99 -15.27
N ASP A 23 3.10 -9.82 -15.25
CA ASP A 23 2.87 -10.81 -14.21
C ASP A 23 3.92 -11.94 -14.28
N ASN A 24 4.23 -12.40 -15.48
CA ASN A 24 5.21 -13.47 -15.70
C ASN A 24 5.91 -13.31 -17.05
N LEU A 25 6.97 -14.07 -17.25
CA LEU A 25 7.79 -14.05 -18.47
C LEU A 25 7.59 -15.28 -19.36
N ASN A 26 6.53 -16.06 -19.15
CA ASN A 26 6.30 -17.32 -19.86
C ASN A 26 6.27 -17.18 -21.39
N PHE A 27 5.83 -16.02 -21.88
CA PHE A 27 5.72 -15.73 -23.32
C PHE A 27 6.85 -14.82 -23.82
N ALA A 28 7.79 -14.43 -22.95
CA ALA A 28 8.93 -13.62 -23.35
C ALA A 28 10.01 -14.47 -24.00
N THR A 29 10.51 -14.02 -25.14
CA THR A 29 11.64 -14.71 -25.78
C THR A 29 12.93 -14.47 -24.98
N PRO A 30 13.90 -15.42 -25.00
CA PRO A 30 15.21 -15.22 -24.36
C PRO A 30 15.93 -13.94 -24.85
N ALA A 31 15.73 -13.61 -26.12
CA ALA A 31 16.28 -12.38 -26.70
C ALA A 31 15.67 -11.11 -26.11
N THR A 32 14.39 -11.12 -25.77
CA THR A 32 13.71 -10.00 -25.08
C THR A 32 14.21 -9.88 -23.66
N VAL A 33 14.26 -10.99 -22.93
CA VAL A 33 14.73 -11.01 -21.53
C VAL A 33 16.16 -10.50 -21.43
N SER A 34 17.06 -10.93 -22.32
CA SER A 34 18.48 -10.52 -22.27
C SER A 34 18.75 -9.05 -22.59
N ARG A 35 17.78 -8.38 -23.26
CA ARG A 35 17.91 -6.94 -23.63
C ARG A 35 17.24 -5.99 -22.65
N CYS A 36 16.42 -6.49 -21.74
CA CYS A 36 15.70 -5.70 -20.77
C CYS A 36 16.41 -5.72 -19.41
N GLY A 37 16.47 -4.59 -18.74
CA GLY A 37 16.81 -4.55 -17.31
C GLY A 37 15.64 -5.10 -16.52
N MET A 38 15.83 -6.26 -15.87
CA MET A 38 14.77 -6.90 -15.09
C MET A 38 14.81 -6.43 -13.64
N VAL A 39 13.65 -6.03 -13.13
CA VAL A 39 13.43 -5.78 -11.71
C VAL A 39 12.32 -6.73 -11.26
N PHE A 40 12.65 -7.59 -10.32
CA PHE A 40 11.70 -8.57 -9.80
C PHE A 40 11.08 -8.07 -8.50
N PHE A 41 9.76 -7.96 -8.49
CA PHE A 41 8.97 -7.64 -7.31
C PHE A 41 8.16 -8.85 -6.90
N ASN A 42 8.39 -9.36 -5.71
CA ASN A 42 7.56 -10.37 -5.09
C ASN A 42 6.79 -9.78 -3.90
N GLU A 43 5.89 -10.55 -3.30
CA GLU A 43 5.09 -10.12 -2.17
C GLU A 43 5.93 -9.70 -0.95
N ASN A 44 7.14 -10.22 -0.81
CA ASN A 44 8.05 -9.94 0.30
C ASN A 44 9.08 -8.84 -0.01
N THR A 45 9.05 -8.25 -1.21
CA THR A 45 9.99 -7.17 -1.59
C THR A 45 9.80 -5.93 -0.72
N ILE A 46 8.55 -5.66 -0.35
CA ILE A 46 8.21 -4.59 0.59
C ILE A 46 7.77 -5.26 1.90
N SER A 47 8.49 -4.99 2.98
CA SER A 47 8.15 -5.58 4.28
C SER A 47 6.84 -5.02 4.84
N VAL A 48 6.25 -5.76 5.77
CA VAL A 48 5.00 -5.34 6.44
C VAL A 48 5.24 -4.03 7.20
N GLU A 49 6.39 -3.89 7.84
CA GLU A 49 6.78 -2.70 8.59
C GLU A 49 6.88 -1.47 7.69
N MET A 50 7.47 -1.60 6.50
CA MET A 50 7.54 -0.51 5.52
C MET A 50 6.15 -0.08 5.04
N ASN A 51 5.24 -1.04 4.83
CA ASN A 51 3.86 -0.75 4.47
C ASN A 51 3.10 -0.06 5.60
N LEU A 52 3.30 -0.49 6.85
CA LEU A 52 2.71 0.14 8.02
C LEU A 52 3.21 1.58 8.20
N GLU A 53 4.50 1.81 8.05
CA GLU A 53 5.08 3.14 8.12
C GLU A 53 4.52 4.07 7.02
N ARG A 54 4.43 3.57 5.79
CA ARG A 54 3.78 4.28 4.68
C ARG A 54 2.32 4.63 5.00
N MET A 55 1.58 3.68 5.55
CA MET A 55 0.19 3.88 5.98
C MET A 55 0.11 5.00 7.02
N MET A 56 0.94 4.96 8.05
CA MET A 56 0.97 5.99 9.09
C MET A 56 1.29 7.38 8.53
N LEU A 57 2.28 7.49 7.64
CA LEU A 57 2.61 8.74 6.95
C LEU A 57 1.46 9.26 6.08
N THR A 58 0.69 8.37 5.48
CA THR A 58 -0.48 8.73 4.68
C THR A 58 -1.61 9.27 5.56
N LEU A 59 -1.86 8.62 6.70
CA LEU A 59 -2.85 9.05 7.68
C LEU A 59 -2.49 10.42 8.29
N GLU A 60 -1.21 10.65 8.59
CA GLU A 60 -0.72 11.92 9.15
C GLU A 60 -0.87 13.10 8.17
N LYS A 61 -0.70 12.84 6.86
CA LYS A 61 -0.77 13.88 5.83
C LYS A 61 -2.19 14.20 5.37
N LYS A 62 -3.13 13.31 5.63
CA LYS A 62 -4.50 13.47 5.17
C LYS A 62 -5.26 14.37 6.15
N ASP A 63 -5.78 15.49 5.63
CA ASP A 63 -6.76 16.28 6.35
C ASP A 63 -8.08 15.50 6.44
N LEU A 64 -8.43 15.06 7.62
CA LEU A 64 -9.60 14.21 7.87
C LEU A 64 -10.80 15.00 8.40
N GLY A 65 -10.66 16.30 8.60
CA GLY A 65 -11.74 17.18 9.08
C GLY A 65 -11.42 18.65 8.93
N GLY A 66 -12.35 19.36 8.41
CA GLY A 66 -12.45 20.77 8.08
C GLY A 66 -11.58 21.77 8.84
N GLY A 67 -10.37 21.99 8.37
CA GLY A 67 -9.65 23.24 8.64
C GLY A 67 -8.62 23.25 9.74
N GLY A 68 -8.06 22.14 10.11
CA GLY A 68 -6.88 22.09 10.99
C GLY A 68 -6.79 20.78 11.77
N SER A 69 -5.56 20.38 12.06
CA SER A 69 -5.33 19.20 12.90
C SER A 69 -6.05 19.35 14.23
N THR A 70 -7.21 18.75 14.36
CA THR A 70 -7.93 18.74 15.63
C THR A 70 -7.12 17.93 16.64
N SER A 71 -7.17 18.34 17.90
CA SER A 71 -6.50 17.62 19.01
C SER A 71 -6.89 16.13 19.00
N THR A 72 -8.12 15.83 18.63
CA THR A 72 -8.67 14.46 18.49
C THR A 72 -7.95 13.64 17.42
N GLN A 73 -7.70 14.21 16.24
CA GLN A 73 -6.96 13.53 15.17
C GLN A 73 -5.53 13.20 15.62
N ILE A 74 -4.85 14.14 16.24
CA ILE A 74 -3.47 13.93 16.74
C ILE A 74 -3.44 12.83 17.79
N LEU A 75 -4.36 12.87 18.76
CA LEU A 75 -4.46 11.87 19.81
C LEU A 75 -4.75 10.48 19.24
N PHE A 76 -5.65 10.39 18.27
CA PHE A 76 -6.00 9.14 17.63
C PHE A 76 -4.81 8.55 16.87
N LEU A 77 -4.09 9.37 16.09
CA LEU A 77 -2.89 8.94 15.36
C LEU A 77 -1.78 8.50 16.31
N GLN A 78 -1.60 9.18 17.45
CA GLN A 78 -0.66 8.76 18.48
C GLN A 78 -1.03 7.40 19.08
N ASN A 79 -2.31 7.15 19.34
CA ASN A 79 -2.78 5.86 19.82
C ASN A 79 -2.57 4.74 18.80
N ILE A 80 -2.89 4.95 17.52
CA ILE A 80 -2.61 3.98 16.47
C ILE A 80 -1.11 3.74 16.37
N ARG A 81 -0.30 4.79 16.40
CA ARG A 81 1.16 4.66 16.32
C ARG A 81 1.72 3.84 17.48
N SER A 82 1.20 4.01 18.69
CA SER A 82 1.59 3.20 19.84
C SER A 82 1.22 1.72 19.68
N MET A 83 0.07 1.41 19.07
CA MET A 83 -0.36 0.04 18.78
C MET A 83 0.46 -0.62 17.67
N VAL A 84 0.90 0.17 16.68
CA VAL A 84 1.72 -0.32 15.55
C VAL A 84 3.19 -0.43 15.94
N SER A 85 3.68 0.49 16.79
CA SER A 85 5.08 0.64 17.19
C SER A 85 5.44 -0.13 18.47
N SER A 86 4.54 -0.92 19.03
CA SER A 86 4.88 -1.78 20.19
C SER A 86 6.02 -2.72 19.80
N ASP A 87 7.04 -2.74 20.65
CA ASP A 87 8.30 -3.47 20.52
C ASP A 87 8.21 -4.76 19.69
N ARG A 88 9.23 -4.99 18.90
CA ARG A 88 9.49 -6.05 17.91
C ARG A 88 9.02 -7.48 18.20
N THR A 89 8.42 -7.75 19.35
CA THR A 89 7.97 -9.08 19.77
C THR A 89 6.48 -9.31 19.70
N SER A 90 5.64 -8.31 19.61
CA SER A 90 4.19 -8.46 19.36
C SER A 90 3.58 -7.15 18.89
N SER A 91 3.62 -6.92 17.58
CA SER A 91 2.77 -5.88 16.98
C SER A 91 1.37 -6.45 16.82
N LEU A 92 0.38 -5.88 17.52
CA LEU A 92 -1.03 -6.25 17.40
C LEU A 92 -1.47 -6.37 15.94
N VAL A 93 -0.96 -5.50 15.08
CA VAL A 93 -1.29 -5.49 13.65
C VAL A 93 -0.67 -6.68 12.91
N ILE A 94 0.56 -7.06 13.25
CA ILE A 94 1.23 -8.21 12.61
C ILE A 94 0.54 -9.50 13.05
N ASP A 95 0.25 -9.66 14.34
CA ASP A 95 -0.43 -10.83 14.88
C ASP A 95 -1.85 -10.96 14.27
N ALA A 96 -2.57 -9.84 14.13
CA ALA A 96 -3.89 -9.82 13.51
C ALA A 96 -3.83 -10.14 12.00
N LEU A 97 -2.78 -9.70 11.30
CA LEU A 97 -2.55 -10.04 9.89
C LEU A 97 -2.25 -11.51 9.70
N ASP A 98 -1.39 -12.08 10.54
CA ASP A 98 -1.03 -13.49 10.47
C ASP A 98 -2.26 -14.35 10.80
N PHE A 99 -3.03 -14.02 11.84
CA PHE A 99 -4.31 -14.65 12.13
C PHE A 99 -5.29 -14.56 10.94
N ALA A 100 -5.44 -13.37 10.35
CA ALA A 100 -6.34 -13.18 9.22
C ALA A 100 -5.93 -14.01 7.99
N LEU A 101 -4.63 -14.23 7.77
CA LEU A 101 -4.13 -15.04 6.65
C LEU A 101 -4.25 -16.56 6.88
N GLU A 102 -4.32 -17.01 8.12
CA GLU A 102 -4.56 -18.41 8.48
C GLU A 102 -6.03 -18.83 8.24
N GLU A 103 -6.95 -17.87 8.22
CA GLU A 103 -8.37 -18.14 7.99
C GLU A 103 -8.66 -18.46 6.51
N LYS A 104 -9.75 -19.21 6.27
CA LYS A 104 -10.17 -19.55 4.91
C LYS A 104 -10.78 -18.33 4.21
N HIS A 105 -10.13 -17.89 3.16
CA HIS A 105 -10.62 -16.82 2.29
C HIS A 105 -11.28 -17.37 1.02
N ILE A 106 -12.30 -16.67 0.53
CA ILE A 106 -12.94 -16.97 -0.77
C ILE A 106 -11.99 -16.64 -1.92
N MET A 107 -11.13 -15.64 -1.74
CA MET A 107 -10.12 -15.20 -2.70
C MET A 107 -8.74 -15.22 -2.02
N ASP A 108 -7.70 -15.34 -2.83
CA ASP A 108 -6.33 -15.29 -2.33
C ASP A 108 -6.10 -13.99 -1.52
N ALA A 109 -5.82 -14.17 -0.24
CA ALA A 109 -5.48 -13.07 0.66
C ALA A 109 -3.97 -12.85 0.65
N SER A 110 -3.56 -11.59 0.51
CA SER A 110 -2.16 -11.19 0.69
C SER A 110 -2.04 -10.16 1.81
N ARG A 111 -0.87 -10.12 2.46
CA ARG A 111 -0.58 -9.14 3.52
C ARG A 111 -0.81 -7.71 3.03
N GLY A 112 -0.38 -7.40 1.81
CA GLY A 112 -0.57 -6.07 1.22
C GLY A 112 -2.03 -5.69 1.05
N ARG A 113 -2.88 -6.62 0.60
CA ARG A 113 -4.33 -6.38 0.45
C ARG A 113 -5.00 -6.18 1.80
N SER A 114 -4.67 -7.00 2.79
CA SER A 114 -5.21 -6.89 4.15
C SER A 114 -4.82 -5.56 4.81
N LEU A 115 -3.57 -5.11 4.63
CA LEU A 115 -3.12 -3.79 5.09
C LEU A 115 -3.85 -2.63 4.40
N HIS A 116 -4.07 -2.71 3.10
CA HIS A 116 -4.82 -1.68 2.38
C HIS A 116 -6.29 -1.62 2.83
N THR A 117 -6.89 -2.77 3.12
CA THR A 117 -8.23 -2.82 3.70
C THR A 117 -8.25 -2.18 5.09
N LEU A 118 -7.27 -2.48 5.94
CA LEU A 118 -7.12 -1.85 7.25
C LEU A 118 -6.97 -0.33 7.13
N GLU A 119 -6.11 0.15 6.23
CA GLU A 119 -5.94 1.59 5.94
C GLU A 119 -7.28 2.26 5.58
N THR A 120 -8.07 1.63 4.71
CA THR A 120 -9.37 2.14 4.28
C THR A 120 -10.36 2.20 5.43
N LEU A 121 -10.43 1.15 6.26
CA LEU A 121 -11.32 1.09 7.42
C LEU A 121 -10.93 2.12 8.48
N LEU A 122 -9.64 2.29 8.73
CA LEU A 122 -9.15 3.33 9.66
C LEU A 122 -9.51 4.73 9.17
N LEU A 123 -9.29 5.03 7.89
CA LEU A 123 -9.65 6.33 7.31
C LEU A 123 -11.14 6.62 7.44
N GLN A 124 -11.98 5.62 7.18
CA GLN A 124 -13.43 5.75 7.31
C GLN A 124 -13.84 5.95 8.76
N GLY A 125 -13.29 5.16 9.68
CA GLY A 125 -13.58 5.24 11.11
C GLY A 125 -13.17 6.58 11.71
N ILE A 126 -11.97 7.07 11.38
CA ILE A 126 -11.47 8.38 11.83
C ILE A 126 -12.40 9.50 11.35
N GLY A 127 -12.74 9.51 10.05
CA GLY A 127 -13.63 10.53 9.49
C GLY A 127 -15.00 10.56 10.16
N GLN A 128 -15.57 9.41 10.49
CA GLN A 128 -16.84 9.32 11.22
C GLN A 128 -16.72 9.82 12.67
N THR A 129 -15.62 9.49 13.36
CA THR A 129 -15.39 9.93 14.75
C THR A 129 -15.19 11.43 14.83
N ILE A 130 -14.41 12.01 13.92
CA ILE A 130 -14.18 13.46 13.88
C ILE A 130 -15.49 14.19 13.56
N ALA A 131 -16.26 13.74 12.59
CA ALA A 131 -17.55 14.33 12.24
C ALA A 131 -18.56 14.25 13.41
N TYR A 132 -18.49 13.19 14.21
CA TYR A 132 -19.31 13.07 15.41
C TYR A 132 -18.90 14.08 16.48
N ASP A 133 -17.61 14.21 16.74
CA ASP A 133 -17.04 15.11 17.75
C ASP A 133 -17.31 16.60 17.42
N GLU A 134 -17.20 16.97 16.13
CA GLU A 134 -17.55 18.33 15.66
C GLU A 134 -19.03 18.67 15.86
N ASN A 135 -19.94 17.71 15.76
CA ASN A 135 -21.37 17.90 15.94
C ASN A 135 -21.84 17.78 17.40
N HIS A 136 -21.00 17.24 18.29
CA HIS A 136 -21.30 17.00 19.71
C HIS A 136 -20.14 17.45 20.60
N PRO A 137 -19.84 18.77 20.66
CA PRO A 137 -18.66 19.30 21.36
C PRO A 137 -18.72 19.14 22.89
N ASP A 138 -19.85 18.75 23.45
CA ASP A 138 -20.10 18.69 24.92
C ASP A 138 -19.91 17.26 25.50
N PHE A 139 -19.31 16.32 24.76
CA PHE A 139 -19.01 14.97 25.22
C PHE A 139 -17.53 14.70 25.35
#